data_d338783a48a1eadac0eea1a08a6cc97f
#
_entry.id   d338783a48a1eadac0eea1a08a6cc97f
#
_cell.length_a   1.000
_cell.length_b   1.000
_cell.length_c   1.000
_cell.angle_alpha   90.00
_cell.angle_beta   90.00
_cell.angle_gamma   90.00
#
_symmetry.space_group_name_H-M   'P 1'
#
loop_
_entity.id
_entity.type
_entity.pdbx_description
1 polymer ?
#
loop_
_entity_poly.entity_id
_entity_poly.type
_entity_poly.pdbx_seq_one_letter_code
_entity_poly.pdbx_strand_id
1 'polypeptide(L)'
;RSIGFFRGEWKKYDGTSLYIARSGWSKQGGFEIYVNDFSLGEKLWDDFFEKGRDLNVGAGCPNLIERIESGLLSFGADATYETTPFECGLDQYVSLDADIESLSINALRNQKPRTRLAGLVVNEKINLADRLVMDEKEVIGEITANTWSPRYSVYLAYARCDVKRIESMKELNVKSTTGLVKAEITDIPFNFAALGLSR
;
A
#
# COMPACT_ATOMS: atom_id res chain seq x y z
N ARG A 1 -19.82 -7.05 -15.06
CA ARG A 1 -19.94 -6.17 -13.86
C ARG A 1 -20.80 -6.79 -12.75
N SER A 2 -21.05 -8.07 -12.76
CA SER A 2 -21.85 -8.76 -11.74
C SER A 2 -21.04 -9.14 -10.48
N ILE A 3 -19.70 -9.25 -10.58
CA ILE A 3 -18.84 -9.66 -9.46
C ILE A 3 -18.68 -8.49 -8.51
N GLY A 4 -19.10 -8.66 -7.25
CA GLY A 4 -18.91 -7.66 -6.19
C GLY A 4 -17.43 -7.52 -5.77
N PHE A 5 -17.07 -6.39 -5.13
CA PHE A 5 -15.72 -6.17 -4.62
C PHE A 5 -15.35 -7.23 -3.57
N PHE A 6 -14.13 -7.76 -3.62
CA PHE A 6 -13.66 -8.91 -2.84
C PHE A 6 -14.52 -10.18 -2.98
N ARG A 7 -15.14 -10.36 -4.15
CA ARG A 7 -15.83 -11.58 -4.53
C ARG A 7 -15.19 -12.17 -5.76
N GLY A 8 -15.40 -13.46 -5.98
CA GLY A 8 -14.94 -14.16 -7.18
C GLY A 8 -15.97 -15.17 -7.67
N GLU A 9 -15.91 -15.48 -8.93
CA GLU A 9 -16.79 -16.40 -9.61
C GLU A 9 -16.03 -17.24 -10.64
N TRP A 10 -16.50 -18.45 -10.87
CA TRP A 10 -16.04 -19.27 -11.98
C TRP A 10 -16.72 -18.84 -13.28
N LYS A 11 -15.94 -18.61 -14.31
CA LYS A 11 -16.43 -18.25 -15.65
C LYS A 11 -15.88 -19.21 -16.69
N LYS A 12 -16.71 -19.52 -17.70
CA LYS A 12 -16.29 -20.35 -18.83
C LYS A 12 -15.44 -19.55 -19.80
N TYR A 13 -14.33 -20.13 -20.20
CA TYR A 13 -13.43 -19.60 -21.19
C TYR A 13 -12.81 -20.78 -21.96
N ASP A 14 -12.98 -20.82 -23.27
CA ASP A 14 -12.39 -21.78 -24.19
C ASP A 14 -12.51 -23.25 -23.71
N GLY A 15 -13.74 -23.65 -23.34
CA GLY A 15 -14.04 -25.00 -22.88
C GLY A 15 -13.66 -25.34 -21.43
N THR A 16 -12.89 -24.47 -20.77
CA THR A 16 -12.48 -24.61 -19.36
C THR A 16 -13.18 -23.62 -18.42
N SER A 17 -12.80 -23.60 -17.16
CA SER A 17 -13.32 -22.64 -16.20
C SER A 17 -12.15 -21.87 -15.58
N LEU A 18 -12.22 -20.55 -15.63
CA LEU A 18 -11.31 -19.64 -14.95
C LEU A 18 -11.99 -19.06 -13.72
N TYR A 19 -11.24 -18.90 -12.64
CA TYR A 19 -11.72 -18.15 -11.48
C TYR A 19 -11.38 -16.68 -11.67
N ILE A 20 -12.39 -15.83 -11.63
CA ILE A 20 -12.23 -14.38 -11.79
C ILE A 20 -12.64 -13.72 -10.48
N ALA A 21 -11.69 -13.05 -9.82
CA ALA A 21 -11.92 -12.29 -8.62
C ALA A 21 -11.92 -10.78 -8.94
N ARG A 22 -12.82 -10.05 -8.30
CA ARG A 22 -12.81 -8.60 -8.34
C ARG A 22 -12.00 -8.08 -7.16
N SER A 23 -10.71 -8.13 -7.31
CA SER A 23 -9.70 -7.67 -6.37
C SER A 23 -8.63 -6.89 -7.15
N GLY A 24 -7.67 -6.35 -6.45
CA GLY A 24 -6.60 -5.58 -7.08
C GLY A 24 -5.75 -4.87 -6.04
N TRP A 25 -4.55 -4.52 -6.46
CA TRP A 25 -3.50 -3.98 -5.60
C TRP A 25 -3.33 -2.46 -5.71
N SER A 26 -4.13 -1.79 -6.54
CA SER A 26 -4.00 -0.34 -6.80
C SER A 26 -5.24 0.47 -6.43
N LYS A 27 -6.32 -0.16 -5.96
CA LYS A 27 -7.66 0.45 -5.78
C LYS A 27 -8.25 1.10 -7.04
N GLN A 28 -7.68 0.85 -8.22
CA GLN A 28 -8.18 1.42 -9.49
C GLN A 28 -9.43 0.69 -10.01
N GLY A 29 -9.81 -0.37 -9.34
CA GLY A 29 -10.78 -1.33 -9.84
C GLY A 29 -10.09 -2.32 -10.79
N GLY A 30 -10.78 -3.39 -11.14
CA GLY A 30 -10.21 -4.41 -12.00
C GLY A 30 -10.55 -5.80 -11.55
N PHE A 31 -9.90 -6.77 -12.17
CA PHE A 31 -10.12 -8.18 -11.91
C PHE A 31 -8.79 -8.93 -11.94
N GLU A 32 -8.69 -9.96 -11.13
CA GLU A 32 -7.62 -10.95 -11.18
C GLU A 32 -8.18 -12.23 -11.79
N ILE A 33 -7.48 -12.78 -12.77
CA ILE A 33 -7.89 -13.99 -13.47
C ILE A 33 -6.90 -15.10 -13.15
N TYR A 34 -7.39 -16.14 -12.51
CA TYR A 34 -6.59 -17.29 -12.13
C TYR A 34 -6.68 -18.35 -13.21
N VAL A 35 -5.55 -18.63 -13.85
CA VAL A 35 -5.41 -19.57 -14.97
C VAL A 35 -4.71 -20.82 -14.45
N ASN A 36 -5.44 -21.91 -14.26
CA ASN A 36 -4.89 -23.19 -13.79
C ASN A 36 -4.19 -23.97 -14.89
N ASP A 37 -4.60 -23.78 -16.14
CA ASP A 37 -3.99 -24.38 -17.31
C ASP A 37 -3.09 -23.36 -18.00
N PHE A 38 -1.78 -23.47 -17.81
CA PHE A 38 -0.80 -22.54 -18.34
C PHE A 38 -0.81 -22.46 -19.89
N SER A 39 -1.30 -23.51 -20.58
CA SER A 39 -1.40 -23.50 -22.03
C SER A 39 -2.39 -22.46 -22.56
N LEU A 40 -3.31 -22.00 -21.71
CA LEU A 40 -4.30 -20.98 -22.07
C LEU A 40 -3.80 -19.54 -21.87
N GLY A 41 -2.63 -19.35 -21.25
CA GLY A 41 -2.15 -18.02 -20.87
C GLY A 41 -1.92 -17.11 -22.07
N GLU A 42 -1.23 -17.60 -23.09
CA GLU A 42 -0.95 -16.84 -24.31
C GLU A 42 -2.24 -16.49 -25.06
N LYS A 43 -3.11 -17.47 -25.27
CA LYS A 43 -4.41 -17.26 -25.93
C LYS A 43 -5.27 -16.25 -25.17
N LEU A 44 -5.31 -16.32 -23.85
CA LEU A 44 -6.06 -15.37 -23.03
C LEU A 44 -5.51 -13.96 -23.16
N TRP A 45 -4.19 -13.81 -23.19
CA TRP A 45 -3.52 -12.55 -23.43
C TRP A 45 -3.89 -11.96 -24.80
N ASP A 46 -3.77 -12.74 -25.85
CA ASP A 46 -4.08 -12.29 -27.21
C ASP A 46 -5.57 -11.91 -27.35
N ASP A 47 -6.47 -12.71 -26.78
CA ASP A 47 -7.91 -12.41 -26.74
C ASP A 47 -8.22 -11.07 -26.04
N PHE A 48 -7.47 -10.71 -24.99
CA PHE A 48 -7.62 -9.41 -24.34
C PHE A 48 -7.20 -8.26 -25.23
N PHE A 49 -6.09 -8.37 -25.90
CA PHE A 49 -5.61 -7.33 -26.82
C PHE A 49 -6.50 -7.20 -28.04
N GLU A 50 -6.95 -8.30 -28.61
CA GLU A 50 -7.85 -8.28 -29.76
C GLU A 50 -9.20 -7.66 -29.42
N LYS A 51 -9.87 -8.18 -28.38
CA LYS A 51 -11.19 -7.71 -27.95
C LYS A 51 -11.17 -6.34 -27.29
N GLY A 52 -10.05 -5.96 -26.74
CA GLY A 52 -9.82 -4.66 -26.11
C GLY A 52 -9.26 -3.58 -27.01
N ARG A 53 -9.10 -3.85 -28.31
CA ARG A 53 -8.43 -2.93 -29.27
C ARG A 53 -9.08 -1.54 -29.27
N ASP A 54 -10.40 -1.47 -29.28
CA ASP A 54 -11.14 -0.20 -29.27
C ASP A 54 -11.19 0.47 -27.88
N LEU A 55 -10.72 -0.23 -26.85
CA LEU A 55 -10.64 0.25 -25.47
C LEU A 55 -9.23 0.70 -25.08
N ASN A 56 -8.32 0.73 -26.04
CA ASN A 56 -6.91 1.10 -25.83
C ASN A 56 -6.23 0.25 -24.76
N VAL A 57 -6.48 -1.08 -24.76
CA VAL A 57 -5.85 -2.02 -23.83
C VAL A 57 -4.36 -2.11 -24.14
N GLY A 58 -3.55 -2.02 -23.10
CA GLY A 58 -2.11 -2.12 -23.18
C GLY A 58 -1.53 -2.97 -22.06
N ALA A 59 -0.33 -3.49 -22.26
CA ALA A 59 0.43 -4.15 -21.21
C ALA A 59 0.82 -3.13 -20.15
N GLY A 60 0.71 -3.51 -18.88
CA GLY A 60 1.08 -2.69 -17.74
C GLY A 60 1.73 -3.51 -16.64
N CYS A 61 2.17 -2.85 -15.61
CA CYS A 61 2.67 -3.50 -14.40
C CYS A 61 2.22 -2.69 -13.16
N PRO A 62 2.09 -3.36 -12.00
CA PRO A 62 1.91 -2.65 -10.73
C PRO A 62 3.06 -1.68 -10.49
N ASN A 63 2.76 -0.48 -10.01
CA ASN A 63 3.75 0.54 -9.73
C ASN A 63 3.58 1.14 -8.33
N LEU A 64 4.63 1.79 -7.84
CA LEU A 64 4.63 2.38 -6.50
C LEU A 64 3.66 3.57 -6.37
N ILE A 65 3.35 4.28 -7.46
CA ILE A 65 2.51 5.47 -7.42
C ILE A 65 1.12 5.09 -6.93
N GLU A 66 0.46 4.18 -7.65
CA GLU A 66 -0.91 3.75 -7.32
C GLU A 66 -0.98 3.06 -5.96
N ARG A 67 0.01 2.23 -5.65
CA ARG A 67 0.10 1.54 -4.36
C ARG A 67 0.14 2.55 -3.20
N ILE A 68 1.09 3.48 -3.24
CA ILE A 68 1.31 4.44 -2.16
C ILE A 68 0.15 5.44 -2.08
N GLU A 69 -0.30 6.02 -3.20
CA GLU A 69 -1.47 6.90 -3.21
C GLU A 69 -2.73 6.23 -2.63
N SER A 70 -2.87 4.92 -2.82
CA SER A 70 -4.01 4.14 -2.35
C SER A 70 -3.90 3.69 -0.90
N GLY A 71 -2.78 3.88 -0.24
CA GLY A 71 -2.55 3.44 1.13
C GLY A 71 -2.35 1.94 1.27
N LEU A 72 -1.86 1.25 0.22
CA LEU A 72 -1.63 -0.19 0.24
C LEU A 72 -0.21 -0.52 0.72
N LEU A 73 -0.13 -1.45 1.66
CA LEU A 73 1.13 -1.92 2.23
C LEU A 73 1.74 -3.05 1.39
N SER A 74 3.05 -3.18 1.45
CA SER A 74 3.79 -4.28 0.85
C SER A 74 4.50 -5.08 1.94
N PHE A 75 4.25 -6.41 1.97
CA PHE A 75 5.00 -7.29 2.84
C PHE A 75 6.46 -7.40 2.37
N GLY A 76 7.37 -7.35 3.32
CA GLY A 76 8.82 -7.28 3.07
C GLY A 76 9.38 -5.86 3.06
N ALA A 77 8.52 -4.83 2.84
CA ALA A 77 8.91 -3.43 2.92
C ALA A 77 8.22 -2.72 4.09
N ASP A 78 6.88 -2.57 4.02
CA ASP A 78 6.11 -1.83 5.02
C ASP A 78 5.67 -2.69 6.20
N ALA A 79 5.53 -3.98 5.99
CA ALA A 79 5.25 -4.99 6.99
C ALA A 79 6.22 -6.16 6.86
N THR A 80 6.67 -6.72 7.96
CA THR A 80 7.60 -7.85 8.03
C THR A 80 7.12 -8.86 9.08
N TYR A 81 7.81 -9.97 9.20
CA TYR A 81 7.55 -10.94 10.29
C TYR A 81 7.81 -10.38 11.70
N GLU A 82 8.51 -9.26 11.81
CA GLU A 82 8.84 -8.61 13.09
C GLU A 82 7.82 -7.51 13.46
N THR A 83 6.89 -7.19 12.57
CA THR A 83 5.88 -6.15 12.78
C THR A 83 4.52 -6.74 13.10
N THR A 84 3.79 -6.08 14.00
CA THR A 84 2.42 -6.43 14.33
C THR A 84 1.43 -5.69 13.42
N PRO A 85 0.18 -6.18 13.29
CA PRO A 85 -0.87 -5.44 12.59
C PRO A 85 -1.07 -4.01 13.15
N PHE A 86 -0.94 -3.82 14.46
CA PHE A 86 -1.08 -2.52 15.12
C PHE A 86 0.01 -1.54 14.69
N GLU A 87 1.25 -2.00 14.56
CA GLU A 87 2.36 -1.18 14.06
C GLU A 87 2.21 -0.81 12.59
N CYS A 88 1.36 -1.53 11.86
CA CYS A 88 1.04 -1.29 10.45
C CYS A 88 -0.26 -0.49 10.24
N GLY A 89 -0.97 -0.09 11.31
CA GLY A 89 -2.25 0.61 11.19
C GLY A 89 -3.40 -0.28 10.68
N LEU A 90 -3.30 -1.59 10.93
CA LEU A 90 -4.29 -2.59 10.50
C LEU A 90 -5.20 -3.05 11.63
N ASP A 91 -5.32 -2.25 12.70
CA ASP A 91 -6.12 -2.56 13.91
C ASP A 91 -7.56 -2.92 13.56
N GLN A 92 -8.15 -2.21 12.62
CA GLN A 92 -9.54 -2.41 12.19
C GLN A 92 -9.83 -3.82 11.64
N TYR A 93 -8.79 -4.58 11.30
CA TYR A 93 -8.89 -5.94 10.79
C TYR A 93 -8.61 -6.99 11.87
N VAL A 94 -8.34 -6.58 13.11
CA VAL A 94 -8.01 -7.46 14.23
C VAL A 94 -9.07 -7.33 15.31
N SER A 95 -9.88 -8.38 15.49
CA SER A 95 -10.90 -8.45 16.54
C SER A 95 -10.33 -9.13 17.79
N LEU A 96 -9.77 -8.34 18.71
CA LEU A 96 -9.17 -8.89 19.95
C LEU A 96 -10.19 -9.55 20.87
N ASP A 97 -11.45 -9.09 20.83
CA ASP A 97 -12.54 -9.59 21.70
C ASP A 97 -13.31 -10.76 21.06
N ALA A 98 -12.97 -11.14 19.84
CA ALA A 98 -13.63 -12.26 19.18
C ALA A 98 -13.33 -13.59 19.89
N ASP A 99 -14.37 -14.37 20.14
CA ASP A 99 -14.26 -15.75 20.64
C ASP A 99 -13.96 -16.69 19.48
N ILE A 100 -12.71 -16.67 19.03
CA ILE A 100 -12.22 -17.50 17.94
C ILE A 100 -10.94 -18.22 18.36
N GLU A 101 -10.78 -19.43 17.90
CA GLU A 101 -9.51 -20.15 18.00
C GLU A 101 -8.52 -19.56 17.01
N SER A 102 -7.43 -18.97 17.54
CA SER A 102 -6.39 -18.32 16.74
C SER A 102 -5.02 -18.50 17.38
N LEU A 103 -4.02 -18.82 16.56
CA LEU A 103 -2.64 -18.99 16.99
C LEU A 103 -2.04 -17.71 17.59
N SER A 104 -2.47 -16.53 17.15
CA SER A 104 -1.83 -15.25 17.48
C SER A 104 -2.63 -14.36 18.41
N ILE A 105 -3.92 -14.58 18.62
CA ILE A 105 -4.80 -13.65 19.32
C ILE A 105 -4.32 -13.32 20.74
N ASN A 106 -3.83 -14.30 21.48
CA ASN A 106 -3.34 -14.10 22.85
C ASN A 106 -2.03 -13.31 22.88
N ALA A 107 -1.16 -13.51 21.91
CA ALA A 107 0.05 -12.73 21.77
C ALA A 107 -0.29 -11.26 21.41
N LEU A 108 -1.23 -11.04 20.48
CA LEU A 108 -1.66 -9.72 20.05
C LEU A 108 -2.35 -8.93 21.18
N ARG A 109 -3.16 -9.58 22.02
CA ARG A 109 -3.81 -8.93 23.20
C ARG A 109 -2.80 -8.31 24.18
N ASN A 110 -1.61 -8.89 24.28
CA ASN A 110 -0.55 -8.45 25.19
C ASN A 110 0.50 -7.54 24.54
N GLN A 111 0.40 -7.30 23.25
CA GLN A 111 1.34 -6.47 22.49
C GLN A 111 1.11 -4.98 22.78
N LYS A 112 2.24 -4.27 22.93
CA LYS A 112 2.27 -2.81 22.90
C LYS A 112 3.10 -2.40 21.70
N PRO A 113 2.53 -1.70 20.73
CA PRO A 113 3.28 -1.22 19.57
C PRO A 113 4.49 -0.39 20.00
N ARG A 114 5.64 -0.67 19.42
CA ARG A 114 6.87 0.10 19.63
C ARG A 114 7.07 1.12 18.52
N THR A 115 6.57 0.78 17.34
CA THR A 115 6.64 1.61 16.15
C THR A 115 5.24 1.84 15.59
N ARG A 116 5.11 2.83 14.74
CA ARG A 116 3.91 3.09 13.95
C ARG A 116 4.32 3.41 12.52
N LEU A 117 3.61 2.82 11.57
CA LEU A 117 3.71 3.19 10.18
C LEU A 117 2.84 4.43 9.93
N ALA A 118 3.44 5.50 9.41
CA ALA A 118 2.78 6.76 9.09
C ALA A 118 3.01 7.14 7.63
N GLY A 119 2.10 7.93 7.07
CA GLY A 119 2.27 8.58 5.80
C GLY A 119 3.07 9.87 5.96
N LEU A 120 3.88 10.19 4.97
CA LEU A 120 4.62 11.44 4.89
C LEU A 120 4.35 12.12 3.55
N VAL A 121 4.14 13.45 3.60
CA VAL A 121 4.09 14.31 2.42
C VAL A 121 5.31 15.20 2.40
N VAL A 122 6.06 15.18 1.30
CA VAL A 122 7.32 15.90 1.14
C VAL A 122 7.33 16.63 -0.21
N ASN A 123 7.73 17.90 -0.20
CA ASN A 123 7.80 18.72 -1.42
C ASN A 123 9.08 18.52 -2.21
N GLU A 124 10.08 17.85 -1.64
CA GLU A 124 11.36 17.59 -2.27
C GLU A 124 11.65 16.11 -2.47
N LYS A 125 12.52 15.79 -3.41
CA LYS A 125 12.90 14.41 -3.71
C LYS A 125 13.62 13.77 -2.53
N ILE A 126 13.05 12.68 -2.02
CA ILE A 126 13.63 11.90 -0.92
C ILE A 126 14.88 11.15 -1.42
N ASN A 127 15.92 11.16 -0.60
CA ASN A 127 17.14 10.41 -0.87
C ASN A 127 16.97 8.94 -0.47
N LEU A 128 16.89 8.05 -1.44
CA LEU A 128 16.72 6.61 -1.21
C LEU A 128 17.94 5.91 -0.59
N ALA A 129 19.11 6.52 -0.67
CA ALA A 129 20.32 5.97 -0.06
C ALA A 129 20.35 6.22 1.46
N ASP A 130 19.59 7.21 1.94
CA ASP A 130 19.51 7.56 3.36
C ASP A 130 18.03 7.68 3.75
N ARG A 131 17.48 6.60 4.29
CA ARG A 131 16.06 6.46 4.63
C ARG A 131 15.69 6.96 6.03
N LEU A 132 16.60 7.67 6.69
CA LEU A 132 16.41 8.07 8.07
C LEU A 132 15.34 9.15 8.21
N VAL A 133 14.50 8.96 9.22
CA VAL A 133 13.51 9.92 9.69
C VAL A 133 14.02 10.51 10.99
N MET A 134 14.05 11.84 11.05
CA MET A 134 14.70 12.59 12.11
C MET A 134 13.71 13.49 12.86
N ASP A 135 13.84 13.53 14.18
CA ASP A 135 13.33 14.61 15.01
C ASP A 135 14.53 15.45 15.47
N GLU A 136 14.66 16.65 14.93
CA GLU A 136 15.85 17.49 15.04
C GLU A 136 17.13 16.72 14.65
N LYS A 137 17.89 16.21 15.63
CA LYS A 137 19.16 15.49 15.45
C LYS A 137 19.05 13.99 15.77
N GLU A 138 17.91 13.54 16.27
CA GLU A 138 17.70 12.15 16.65
C GLU A 138 17.01 11.35 15.54
N VAL A 139 17.49 10.16 15.30
CA VAL A 139 16.83 9.21 14.40
C VAL A 139 15.65 8.60 15.14
N ILE A 140 14.45 8.78 14.59
CA ILE A 140 13.20 8.27 15.18
C ILE A 140 12.53 7.22 14.31
N GLY A 141 13.05 6.93 13.13
CA GLY A 141 12.48 5.95 12.23
C GLY A 141 13.19 5.86 10.90
N GLU A 142 12.55 5.14 9.99
CA GLU A 142 13.03 4.95 8.63
C GLU A 142 11.89 4.96 7.61
N ILE A 143 12.19 5.40 6.38
CA ILE A 143 11.28 5.33 5.25
C ILE A 143 11.27 3.90 4.69
N THR A 144 10.08 3.29 4.60
CA THR A 144 9.90 1.95 4.06
C THR A 144 9.58 1.96 2.57
N ALA A 145 8.86 2.98 2.11
CA ALA A 145 8.53 3.18 0.69
C ALA A 145 8.35 4.67 0.38
N ASN A 146 8.64 5.08 -0.86
CA ASN A 146 8.30 6.42 -1.34
C ASN A 146 8.08 6.44 -2.85
N THR A 147 7.37 7.46 -3.32
CA THR A 147 7.15 7.73 -4.74
C THR A 147 6.87 9.21 -4.97
N TRP A 148 7.16 9.68 -6.17
CA TRP A 148 6.58 10.93 -6.67
C TRP A 148 5.14 10.68 -7.10
N SER A 149 4.22 11.52 -6.64
CA SER A 149 2.84 11.52 -7.09
C SER A 149 2.63 12.63 -8.15
N PRO A 150 2.52 12.27 -9.43
CA PRO A 150 2.24 13.26 -10.48
C PRO A 150 0.89 13.94 -10.29
N ARG A 151 -0.05 13.22 -9.69
CA ARG A 151 -1.43 13.68 -9.47
C ARG A 151 -1.49 14.84 -8.48
N TYR A 152 -0.67 14.79 -7.44
CA TYR A 152 -0.68 15.76 -6.35
C TYR A 152 0.58 16.64 -6.35
N SER A 153 1.52 16.37 -7.26
CA SER A 153 2.79 17.11 -7.39
C SER A 153 3.60 17.17 -6.09
N VAL A 154 3.63 16.06 -5.35
CA VAL A 154 4.38 15.89 -4.10
C VAL A 154 5.05 14.52 -4.05
N TYR A 155 6.05 14.35 -3.21
CA TYR A 155 6.54 13.03 -2.81
C TYR A 155 5.68 12.50 -1.67
N LEU A 156 5.26 11.25 -1.80
CA LEU A 156 4.56 10.49 -0.78
C LEU A 156 5.49 9.40 -0.26
N ALA A 157 5.50 9.20 1.04
CA ALA A 157 6.28 8.12 1.63
C ALA A 157 5.51 7.42 2.76
N TYR A 158 5.92 6.19 3.05
CA TYR A 158 5.61 5.51 4.29
C TYR A 158 6.86 5.50 5.15
N ALA A 159 6.69 5.75 6.43
CA ALA A 159 7.77 5.71 7.39
C ALA A 159 7.37 4.95 8.65
N ARG A 160 8.25 4.10 9.12
CA ARG A 160 8.12 3.40 10.39
C ARG A 160 8.87 4.18 11.45
N CYS A 161 8.14 4.75 12.39
CA CYS A 161 8.69 5.64 13.41
C CYS A 161 8.40 5.13 14.82
N ASP A 162 9.21 5.54 15.80
CA ASP A 162 8.93 5.33 17.22
C ASP A 162 7.56 5.92 17.58
N VAL A 163 6.67 5.08 18.14
CA VAL A 163 5.28 5.45 18.40
C VAL A 163 5.18 6.61 19.38
N LYS A 164 6.02 6.62 20.43
CA LYS A 164 5.98 7.65 21.48
C LYS A 164 6.40 9.02 20.98
N ARG A 165 7.26 9.04 19.95
CA ARG A 165 7.75 10.29 19.36
C ARG A 165 6.75 10.85 18.37
N ILE A 166 6.23 10.02 17.46
CA ILE A 166 5.40 10.47 16.35
C ILE A 166 3.99 10.91 16.76
N GLU A 167 3.43 10.37 17.85
CA GLU A 167 2.04 10.68 18.28
C GLU A 167 1.76 12.16 18.55
N SER A 168 2.78 12.92 18.97
CA SER A 168 2.64 14.36 19.27
C SER A 168 3.13 15.27 18.15
N MET A 169 3.66 14.71 17.06
CA MET A 169 4.29 15.47 15.98
C MET A 169 3.32 15.67 14.81
N LYS A 170 3.41 16.82 14.17
CA LYS A 170 2.77 17.12 12.89
C LYS A 170 3.74 17.10 11.72
N GLU A 171 4.99 17.34 12.00
CA GLU A 171 6.09 17.40 11.04
C GLU A 171 7.31 16.70 11.62
N LEU A 172 8.15 16.19 10.74
CA LEU A 172 9.46 15.62 11.04
C LEU A 172 10.43 15.96 9.91
N ASN A 173 11.68 15.53 10.00
CA ASN A 173 12.67 15.74 8.96
C ASN A 173 13.04 14.43 8.27
N VAL A 174 13.21 14.48 6.97
CA VAL A 174 13.72 13.39 6.14
C VAL A 174 14.90 13.84 5.31
N LYS A 175 15.75 12.91 4.89
CA LYS A 175 16.86 13.21 3.99
C LYS A 175 16.34 13.35 2.55
N SER A 176 16.58 14.52 1.97
CA SER A 176 16.38 14.79 0.55
C SER A 176 17.72 14.80 -0.20
N THR A 177 17.66 15.05 -1.50
CA THR A 177 18.88 15.22 -2.32
C THR A 177 19.63 16.52 -2.00
N THR A 178 18.97 17.48 -1.35
CA THR A 178 19.53 18.80 -0.99
C THR A 178 19.90 18.92 0.49
N GLY A 179 19.51 17.95 1.32
CA GLY A 179 19.75 17.96 2.77
C GLY A 179 18.56 17.47 3.58
N LEU A 180 18.43 17.94 4.82
CA LEU A 180 17.25 17.69 5.64
C LEU A 180 16.11 18.61 5.22
N VAL A 181 14.94 18.02 4.98
CA VAL A 181 13.72 18.74 4.62
C VAL A 181 12.56 18.29 5.51
N LYS A 182 11.63 19.20 5.70
CA LYS A 182 10.40 18.91 6.45
C LYS A 182 9.48 18.00 5.68
N ALA A 183 8.87 17.07 6.40
CA ALA A 183 7.81 16.19 5.94
C ALA A 183 6.59 16.33 6.85
N GLU A 184 5.43 16.51 6.27
CA GLU A 184 4.15 16.53 6.98
C GLU A 184 3.72 15.10 7.28
N ILE A 185 3.34 14.84 8.53
CA ILE A 185 2.88 13.52 8.99
C ILE A 185 1.38 13.39 8.75
N THR A 186 0.96 12.27 8.22
CA THR A 186 -0.44 11.94 7.97
C THR A 186 -0.73 10.46 8.21
N ASP A 187 -2.00 10.12 8.26
CA ASP A 187 -2.43 8.73 8.33
C ASP A 187 -2.32 8.03 6.96
N ILE A 188 -2.32 6.71 6.99
CA ILE A 188 -2.43 5.83 5.82
C ILE A 188 -3.81 5.14 5.89
N PRO A 189 -4.65 5.21 4.82
CA PRO A 189 -4.45 5.89 3.52
C PRO A 189 -4.43 7.41 3.63
N PHE A 190 -3.73 8.07 2.71
CA PHE A 190 -3.63 9.52 2.65
C PHE A 190 -5.01 10.18 2.49
N ASN A 191 -5.30 11.17 3.33
CA ASN A 191 -6.46 12.04 3.17
C ASN A 191 -6.04 13.31 2.43
N PHE A 192 -5.96 13.23 1.10
CA PHE A 192 -5.49 14.33 0.26
C PHE A 192 -6.32 15.61 0.40
N ALA A 193 -7.62 15.50 0.68
CA ALA A 193 -8.46 16.67 0.91
C ALA A 193 -8.08 17.41 2.21
N ALA A 194 -7.80 16.67 3.29
CA ALA A 194 -7.35 17.26 4.55
C ALA A 194 -5.95 17.89 4.45
N LEU A 195 -5.11 17.38 3.52
CA LEU A 195 -3.78 17.91 3.22
C LEU A 195 -3.83 19.13 2.27
N GLY A 196 -5.01 19.59 1.87
CA GLY A 196 -5.16 20.67 0.89
C GLY A 196 -4.73 20.30 -0.53
N LEU A 197 -4.50 19.01 -0.79
CA LEU A 197 -4.10 18.50 -2.09
C LEU A 197 -5.37 18.11 -2.88
N SER A 198 -5.89 19.04 -3.66
CA SER A 198 -6.99 18.80 -4.59
C SER A 198 -6.50 18.25 -5.93
N ARG A 199 -7.42 17.55 -6.63
CA ARG A 199 -7.17 17.09 -8.00
C ARG A 199 -7.15 18.26 -8.97
#